data_ab0e72507cf12aeae934c9f2e0bb73cb
#
_entry.id   ab0e72507cf12aeae934c9f2e0bb73cb
#
_cell.length_a   1.000
_cell.length_b   1.000
_cell.length_c   1.000
_cell.angle_alpha   90.00
_cell.angle_beta   90.00
_cell.angle_gamma   90.00
#
_symmetry.space_group_name_H-M   'P 1'
#
loop_
_entity.id
_entity.type
_entity.pdbx_description
1 polymer ?
#
loop_
_entity_poly.entity_id
_entity_poly.type
_entity_poly.pdbx_seq_one_letter_code
_entity_poly.pdbx_strand_id
1 'polypeptide(L)'
;IISLLVVIFLGRPAIFRQKRPGKDEKIFTMYKFRTMTNKKDKEGNLLPDEQRLTKFGKFLRKTSLDEIPEFFNILKGDMSFIGPRPLLVEYLDYYNKEEKHRHDVRPGLTGLAQVNGRNLLTWEEKFKQDIEYINNLTFIKSW
;
A
#
# COMPACT_ATOMS: atom_id res chain seq x y z
N ILE A 1 -15.37 14.71 4.13
CA ILE A 1 -16.51 13.81 4.49
C ILE A 1 -15.98 12.48 5.03
N ILE A 2 -15.13 11.75 4.26
CA ILE A 2 -14.60 10.46 4.70
C ILE A 2 -13.80 10.57 5.99
N SER A 3 -12.95 11.59 6.14
CA SER A 3 -12.19 11.82 7.37
C SER A 3 -13.09 11.97 8.59
N LEU A 4 -14.21 12.67 8.45
CA LEU A 4 -15.18 12.86 9.53
C LEU A 4 -15.84 11.52 9.92
N LEU A 5 -16.23 10.72 8.92
CA LEU A 5 -16.82 9.40 9.16
C LEU A 5 -15.82 8.45 9.84
N VAL A 6 -14.56 8.50 9.45
CA VAL A 6 -13.50 7.70 10.10
C VAL A 6 -13.36 8.10 11.57
N VAL A 7 -13.34 9.38 11.88
CA VAL A 7 -13.26 9.85 13.28
C VAL A 7 -14.48 9.41 14.09
N ILE A 8 -15.68 9.49 13.51
CA ILE A 8 -16.93 9.09 14.19
C ILE A 8 -16.94 7.59 14.49
N PHE A 9 -16.62 6.76 13.50
CA PHE A 9 -16.74 5.30 13.63
C PHE A 9 -15.51 4.59 14.19
N LEU A 10 -14.32 5.16 14.02
CA LEU A 10 -13.06 4.50 14.37
C LEU A 10 -12.21 5.28 15.38
N GLY A 11 -12.52 6.56 15.58
CA GLY A 11 -11.74 7.43 16.45
C GLY A 11 -10.62 8.18 15.74
N ARG A 12 -9.87 8.96 16.50
CA ARG A 12 -8.73 9.76 16.00
C ARG A 12 -7.43 8.99 16.09
N PRO A 13 -6.44 9.28 15.22
CA PRO A 13 -6.49 10.16 14.05
C PRO A 13 -7.22 9.51 12.88
N ALA A 14 -7.75 10.30 11.95
CA ALA A 14 -8.42 9.80 10.75
C ALA A 14 -7.41 9.17 9.76
N ILE A 15 -6.20 9.70 9.71
CA ILE A 15 -5.14 9.28 8.79
C ILE A 15 -4.19 8.31 9.49
N PHE A 16 -4.02 7.15 8.88
CA PHE A 16 -3.01 6.16 9.25
C PHE A 16 -1.75 6.40 8.41
N ARG A 17 -0.60 6.40 9.08
CA ARG A 17 0.70 6.60 8.45
C ARG A 17 1.52 5.33 8.57
N GLN A 18 2.13 4.91 7.47
CA GLN A 18 2.98 3.73 7.46
C GLN A 18 4.20 3.98 6.56
N LYS A 19 5.37 3.60 7.04
CA LYS A 19 6.59 3.70 6.23
C LYS A 19 6.64 2.56 5.23
N ARG A 20 6.99 2.88 3.99
CA ARG A 20 7.14 1.94 2.88
C ARG A 20 8.38 2.29 2.06
N PRO A 21 9.06 1.30 1.47
CA PRO A 21 10.14 1.57 0.53
C PRO A 21 9.59 2.09 -0.79
N GLY A 22 10.17 3.15 -1.30
CA GLY A 22 9.83 3.73 -2.58
C GLY A 22 10.90 3.47 -3.64
N LYS A 23 10.99 4.36 -4.63
CA LYS A 23 12.01 4.30 -5.67
C LYS A 23 13.41 4.32 -5.05
N ASP A 24 14.29 3.47 -5.57
CA ASP A 24 15.67 3.28 -5.07
C ASP A 24 15.74 2.88 -3.59
N GLU A 25 14.71 2.18 -3.11
CA GLU A 25 14.54 1.72 -1.73
C GLU A 25 14.44 2.85 -0.70
N LYS A 26 14.24 4.09 -1.12
CA LYS A 26 14.06 5.22 -0.22
C LYS A 26 12.75 5.11 0.53
N ILE A 27 12.81 5.18 1.85
CA ILE A 27 11.64 5.07 2.71
C ILE A 27 10.82 6.36 2.65
N PHE A 28 9.52 6.22 2.43
CA PHE A 28 8.57 7.32 2.47
C PHE A 28 7.41 6.99 3.40
N THR A 29 6.66 8.00 3.81
CA THR A 29 5.46 7.82 4.64
C THR A 29 4.23 7.77 3.74
N MET A 30 3.58 6.60 3.72
CA MET A 30 2.33 6.39 2.99
C MET A 30 1.14 6.73 3.85
N TYR A 31 0.17 7.45 3.30
CA TYR A 31 -1.03 7.90 4.01
C TYR A 31 -2.26 7.12 3.55
N LYS A 32 -3.03 6.66 4.52
CA LYS A 32 -4.32 5.99 4.29
C LYS A 32 -5.34 6.47 5.31
N PHE A 33 -6.62 6.29 5.02
CA PHE A 33 -7.64 6.39 6.08
C PHE A 33 -7.56 5.16 6.97
N ARG A 34 -7.80 5.36 8.26
CA ARG A 34 -7.88 4.25 9.21
C ARG A 34 -9.07 3.35 8.88
N THR A 35 -8.87 2.07 9.03
CA THR A 35 -9.92 1.05 8.84
C THR A 35 -10.12 0.19 10.08
N MET A 36 -9.27 0.37 11.09
CA MET A 36 -9.28 -0.37 12.36
C MET A 36 -9.37 0.57 13.55
N THR A 37 -9.95 0.09 14.63
CA THR A 37 -9.94 0.80 15.93
C THR A 37 -8.60 0.59 16.63
N ASN A 38 -8.37 1.38 17.69
CA ASN A 38 -7.20 1.22 18.58
C ASN A 38 -7.57 0.47 19.87
N LYS A 39 -8.57 -0.40 19.84
CA LYS A 39 -8.97 -1.19 21.01
C LYS A 39 -7.81 -2.02 21.54
N LYS A 40 -7.65 -1.97 22.87
CA LYS A 40 -6.60 -2.68 23.58
C LYS A 40 -7.21 -3.69 24.55
N ASP A 41 -6.44 -4.71 24.90
CA ASP A 41 -6.80 -5.63 25.96
C ASP A 41 -6.51 -5.00 27.35
N LYS A 42 -6.77 -5.78 28.40
CA LYS A 42 -6.55 -5.33 29.79
C LYS A 42 -5.09 -5.01 30.11
N GLU A 43 -4.15 -5.58 29.34
CA GLU A 43 -2.69 -5.41 29.51
C GLU A 43 -2.14 -4.22 28.69
N GLY A 44 -2.98 -3.53 27.93
CA GLY A 44 -2.59 -2.38 27.12
C GLY A 44 -2.08 -2.74 25.73
N ASN A 45 -2.12 -4.02 25.32
CA ASN A 45 -1.73 -4.46 24.00
C ASN A 45 -2.90 -4.30 23.00
N LEU A 46 -2.59 -3.95 21.76
CA LEU A 46 -3.61 -3.88 20.72
C LEU A 46 -4.27 -5.25 20.52
N LEU A 47 -5.59 -5.26 20.37
CA LEU A 47 -6.32 -6.47 20.03
C LEU A 47 -5.92 -6.98 18.65
N PRO A 48 -6.16 -8.28 18.33
CA PRO A 48 -5.93 -8.80 16.99
C PRO A 48 -6.68 -8.01 15.92
N ASP A 49 -6.13 -7.97 14.72
CA ASP A 49 -6.67 -7.19 13.61
C ASP A 49 -8.15 -7.50 13.33
N GLU A 50 -8.52 -8.78 13.43
CA GLU A 50 -9.91 -9.24 13.22
C GLU A 50 -10.91 -8.58 14.16
N GLN A 51 -10.50 -8.28 15.39
CA GLN A 51 -11.35 -7.61 16.39
C GLN A 51 -11.34 -6.09 16.25
N ARG A 52 -10.32 -5.54 15.62
CA ARG A 52 -10.16 -4.10 15.41
C ARG A 52 -10.79 -3.63 14.10
N LEU A 53 -10.86 -4.50 13.09
CA LEU A 53 -11.43 -4.20 11.78
C LEU A 53 -12.95 -4.17 11.86
N THR A 54 -13.53 -2.99 11.71
CA THR A 54 -14.98 -2.78 11.76
C THR A 54 -15.65 -3.03 10.42
N LYS A 55 -16.99 -3.10 10.41
CA LYS A 55 -17.77 -3.19 9.16
C LYS A 55 -17.50 -1.97 8.25
N PHE A 56 -17.41 -0.79 8.83
CA PHE A 56 -17.08 0.43 8.11
C PHE A 56 -15.65 0.36 7.51
N GLY A 57 -14.67 -0.13 8.29
CA GLY A 57 -13.33 -0.36 7.81
C GLY A 57 -13.26 -1.35 6.65
N LYS A 58 -14.02 -2.44 6.74
CA LYS A 58 -14.13 -3.42 5.64
C LYS A 58 -14.71 -2.79 4.37
N PHE A 59 -15.73 -1.94 4.51
CA PHE A 59 -16.30 -1.19 3.40
C PHE A 59 -15.26 -0.29 2.74
N LEU A 60 -14.50 0.47 3.52
CA LEU A 60 -13.44 1.33 3.01
C LEU A 60 -12.40 0.54 2.21
N ARG A 61 -11.97 -0.61 2.73
CA ARG A 61 -11.00 -1.48 2.03
C ARG A 61 -11.56 -2.07 0.76
N LYS A 62 -12.81 -2.54 0.79
CA LYS A 62 -13.46 -3.14 -0.37
C LYS A 62 -13.62 -2.13 -1.51
N THR A 63 -13.93 -0.89 -1.20
CA THR A 63 -14.10 0.19 -2.17
C THR A 63 -12.81 0.92 -2.50
N SER A 64 -11.70 0.60 -1.82
CA SER A 64 -10.41 1.30 -1.91
C SER A 64 -10.49 2.79 -1.54
N LEU A 65 -11.53 3.22 -0.86
CA LEU A 65 -11.66 4.59 -0.36
C LEU A 65 -10.62 4.91 0.73
N ASP A 66 -10.13 3.89 1.43
CA ASP A 66 -9.05 4.02 2.42
C ASP A 66 -7.72 4.48 1.79
N GLU A 67 -7.54 4.28 0.50
CA GLU A 67 -6.33 4.64 -0.24
C GLU A 67 -6.37 6.07 -0.84
N ILE A 68 -7.47 6.81 -0.71
CA ILE A 68 -7.56 8.18 -1.24
C ILE A 68 -6.41 9.09 -0.76
N PRO A 69 -5.99 9.07 0.51
CA PRO A 69 -4.85 9.89 0.95
C PRO A 69 -3.53 9.59 0.24
N GLU A 70 -3.38 8.44 -0.43
CA GLU A 70 -2.19 8.13 -1.23
C GLU A 70 -2.04 9.05 -2.44
N PHE A 71 -3.11 9.71 -2.90
CA PHE A 71 -3.00 10.78 -3.89
C PHE A 71 -2.06 11.89 -3.46
N PHE A 72 -1.98 12.17 -2.17
CA PHE A 72 -1.02 13.12 -1.62
C PHE A 72 0.42 12.64 -1.83
N ASN A 73 0.67 11.34 -1.65
CA ASN A 73 1.97 10.73 -1.95
C ASN A 73 2.32 10.85 -3.44
N ILE A 74 1.34 10.71 -4.33
CA ILE A 74 1.54 10.88 -5.76
C ILE A 74 1.92 12.33 -6.08
N LEU A 75 1.24 13.31 -5.52
CA LEU A 75 1.53 14.72 -5.70
C LEU A 75 2.92 15.12 -5.17
N LYS A 76 3.35 14.53 -4.06
CA LYS A 76 4.69 14.74 -3.51
C LYS A 76 5.80 14.09 -4.34
N GLY A 77 5.47 13.15 -5.21
CA GLY A 77 6.44 12.41 -6.00
C GLY A 77 6.93 11.11 -5.37
N ASP A 78 6.37 10.68 -4.25
CA ASP A 78 6.72 9.41 -3.60
C ASP A 78 6.18 8.20 -4.37
N MET A 79 5.03 8.36 -5.02
CA MET A 79 4.29 7.33 -5.73
C MET A 79 3.84 7.79 -7.11
N SER A 80 3.43 6.82 -7.93
CA SER A 80 2.72 7.03 -9.20
C SER A 80 1.35 6.36 -9.15
N PHE A 81 0.48 6.64 -10.13
CA PHE A 81 -0.79 5.93 -10.24
C PHE A 81 -0.58 4.44 -10.53
N ILE A 82 0.36 4.14 -11.43
CA ILE A 82 0.66 2.78 -11.86
C ILE A 82 2.12 2.46 -11.49
N GLY A 83 2.33 1.30 -10.90
CA GLY A 83 3.65 0.82 -10.53
C GLY A 83 3.57 -0.37 -9.57
N PRO A 84 4.73 -0.94 -9.20
CA PRO A 84 4.77 -2.00 -8.21
C PRO A 84 4.17 -1.55 -6.87
N ARG A 85 3.37 -2.42 -6.26
CA ARG A 85 2.77 -2.10 -4.95
C ARG A 85 3.86 -1.93 -3.89
N PRO A 86 3.85 -0.83 -3.10
CA PRO A 86 4.80 -0.69 -2.01
C PRO A 86 4.50 -1.71 -0.91
N LEU A 87 5.46 -2.56 -0.61
CA LEU A 87 5.35 -3.59 0.42
C LEU A 87 5.97 -3.12 1.73
N LEU A 88 5.95 -3.96 2.75
CA LEU A 88 6.52 -3.64 4.05
C LEU A 88 8.04 -3.49 3.97
N VAL A 89 8.60 -2.60 4.79
CA VAL A 89 10.06 -2.35 4.86
C VAL A 89 10.81 -3.64 5.21
N GLU A 90 10.24 -4.49 6.06
CA GLU A 90 10.84 -5.75 6.47
C GLU A 90 11.11 -6.71 5.30
N TYR A 91 10.40 -6.55 4.18
CA TYR A 91 10.59 -7.39 3.00
C TYR A 91 11.84 -7.06 2.19
N LEU A 92 12.49 -5.92 2.43
CA LEU A 92 13.71 -5.52 1.70
C LEU A 92 14.82 -6.56 1.80
N ASP A 93 14.95 -7.24 2.93
CA ASP A 93 15.98 -8.24 3.17
C ASP A 93 15.71 -9.58 2.48
N TYR A 94 14.48 -9.80 2.01
CA TYR A 94 14.05 -11.07 1.42
C TYR A 94 14.07 -11.09 -0.11
N TYR A 95 14.29 -9.94 -0.76
CA TYR A 95 14.33 -9.87 -2.22
C TYR A 95 15.65 -10.41 -2.76
N ASN A 96 15.56 -11.22 -3.83
CA ASN A 96 16.75 -11.57 -4.60
C ASN A 96 17.16 -10.39 -5.52
N LYS A 97 18.27 -10.54 -6.25
CA LYS A 97 18.81 -9.47 -7.11
C LYS A 97 17.83 -9.02 -8.19
N GLU A 98 17.10 -9.96 -8.78
CA GLU A 98 16.10 -9.66 -9.81
C GLU A 98 14.87 -8.95 -9.22
N GLU A 99 14.36 -9.44 -8.12
CA GLU A 99 13.21 -8.88 -7.44
C GLU A 99 13.44 -7.45 -6.93
N LYS A 100 14.66 -7.10 -6.56
CA LYS A 100 15.04 -5.75 -6.13
C LYS A 100 14.82 -4.70 -7.21
N HIS A 101 14.82 -5.05 -8.47
CA HIS A 101 14.55 -4.15 -9.60
C HIS A 101 13.16 -3.54 -9.57
N ARG A 102 12.23 -4.11 -8.77
CA ARG A 102 10.93 -3.49 -8.55
C ARG A 102 11.02 -2.08 -7.93
N HIS A 103 12.13 -1.75 -7.31
CA HIS A 103 12.41 -0.42 -6.76
C HIS A 103 13.05 0.55 -7.75
N ASP A 104 13.28 0.16 -8.99
CA ASP A 104 13.84 1.03 -10.03
C ASP A 104 12.87 2.13 -10.47
N VAL A 105 11.59 1.98 -10.15
CA VAL A 105 10.53 2.93 -10.43
C VAL A 105 9.78 3.29 -9.16
N ARG A 106 8.98 4.37 -9.23
CA ARG A 106 8.11 4.74 -8.12
C ARG A 106 7.05 3.66 -7.89
N PRO A 107 6.74 3.34 -6.63
CA PRO A 107 5.63 2.43 -6.33
C PRO A 107 4.31 3.03 -6.80
N GLY A 108 3.36 2.17 -7.14
CA GLY A 108 2.07 2.57 -7.68
C GLY A 108 0.91 2.36 -6.72
N LEU A 109 -0.14 3.16 -6.92
CA LEU A 109 -1.44 2.95 -6.30
C LEU A 109 -2.07 1.65 -6.80
N THR A 110 -1.94 1.38 -8.10
CA THR A 110 -2.29 0.12 -8.75
C THR A 110 -1.12 -0.35 -9.62
N GLY A 111 -1.14 -1.61 -10.02
CA GLY A 111 -0.08 -2.16 -10.85
C GLY A 111 -0.49 -3.45 -11.55
N LEU A 112 0.38 -3.97 -12.40
CA LEU A 112 0.12 -5.16 -13.21
C LEU A 112 -0.27 -6.37 -12.37
N ALA A 113 0.45 -6.63 -11.29
CA ALA A 113 0.14 -7.73 -10.39
C ALA A 113 -1.24 -7.61 -9.74
N GLN A 114 -1.68 -6.38 -9.44
CA GLN A 114 -2.98 -6.12 -8.82
C GLN A 114 -4.13 -6.32 -9.79
N VAL A 115 -3.98 -5.93 -11.05
CA VAL A 115 -5.03 -6.11 -12.07
C VAL A 115 -5.10 -7.55 -12.58
N ASN A 116 -4.00 -8.32 -12.52
CA ASN A 116 -3.91 -9.67 -13.05
C ASN A 116 -4.25 -10.80 -12.06
N GLY A 117 -4.59 -10.49 -10.83
CA GLY A 117 -5.02 -11.55 -9.92
C GLY A 117 -4.97 -11.23 -8.43
N ARG A 118 -4.34 -10.15 -8.02
CA ARG A 118 -4.26 -9.73 -6.61
C ARG A 118 -3.80 -10.86 -5.68
N ASN A 119 -4.68 -11.27 -4.75
CA ASN A 119 -4.39 -12.30 -3.75
C ASN A 119 -4.34 -13.73 -4.32
N LEU A 120 -4.79 -13.94 -5.56
CA LEU A 120 -4.71 -15.24 -6.24
C LEU A 120 -3.30 -15.54 -6.76
N LEU A 121 -2.43 -14.53 -6.83
CA LEU A 121 -1.06 -14.70 -7.28
C LEU A 121 -0.14 -15.06 -6.11
N THR A 122 0.85 -15.93 -6.38
CA THR A 122 1.94 -16.16 -5.43
C THR A 122 2.86 -14.92 -5.37
N TRP A 123 3.68 -14.83 -4.33
CA TRP A 123 4.66 -13.75 -4.22
C TRP A 123 5.64 -13.71 -5.39
N GLU A 124 6.08 -14.88 -5.87
CA GLU A 124 6.96 -15.00 -7.02
C GLU A 124 6.30 -14.46 -8.30
N GLU A 125 5.04 -14.80 -8.51
CA GLU A 125 4.25 -14.30 -9.65
C GLU A 125 4.06 -12.78 -9.59
N LYS A 126 3.79 -12.25 -8.39
CA LYS A 126 3.64 -10.79 -8.18
C LYS A 126 4.94 -10.06 -8.52
N PHE A 127 6.07 -10.54 -8.03
CA PHE A 127 7.38 -9.93 -8.31
C PHE A 127 7.74 -10.04 -9.77
N LYS A 128 7.47 -11.18 -10.41
CA LYS A 128 7.68 -11.37 -11.84
C LYS A 128 6.89 -10.35 -12.67
N GLN A 129 5.63 -10.12 -12.33
CA GLN A 129 4.80 -9.12 -13.00
C GLN A 129 5.27 -7.69 -12.75
N ASP A 130 5.76 -7.38 -11.56
CA ASP A 130 6.36 -6.08 -11.26
C ASP A 130 7.59 -5.83 -12.13
N ILE A 131 8.46 -6.83 -12.31
CA ILE A 131 9.65 -6.74 -13.16
C ILE A 131 9.25 -6.63 -14.64
N GLU A 132 8.25 -7.38 -15.07
CA GLU A 132 7.70 -7.28 -16.43
C GLU A 132 7.20 -5.86 -16.73
N TYR A 133 6.48 -5.26 -15.81
CA TYR A 133 6.02 -3.88 -15.92
C TYR A 133 7.19 -2.90 -16.09
N ILE A 134 8.23 -3.03 -15.30
CA ILE A 134 9.41 -2.16 -15.35
C ILE A 134 10.14 -2.29 -16.69
N ASN A 135 10.33 -3.51 -17.17
CA ASN A 135 10.98 -3.78 -18.45
C ASN A 135 10.19 -3.17 -19.63
N ASN A 136 8.88 -3.24 -19.57
CA ASN A 136 8.00 -2.68 -20.60
C ASN A 136 7.87 -1.15 -20.51
N LEU A 137 8.09 -0.56 -19.36
CA LEU A 137 8.02 0.89 -19.15
C LEU A 137 9.01 1.66 -20.02
N THR A 138 10.19 1.09 -20.23
CA THR A 138 11.22 1.68 -21.11
C THR A 138 10.72 1.81 -22.53
N PHE A 139 9.92 0.87 -23.02
CA PHE A 139 9.32 0.92 -24.35
C PHE A 139 8.28 2.04 -24.44
N ILE A 140 7.46 2.22 -23.43
CA ILE A 140 6.42 3.27 -23.39
C ILE A 140 7.05 4.67 -23.32
N LYS A 141 8.14 4.83 -22.59
CA LYS A 141 8.87 6.11 -22.48
C LYS A 141 9.55 6.54 -23.78
N SER A 142 9.75 5.63 -24.71
CA SER A 142 10.30 5.95 -26.03
C SER A 142 9.28 6.51 -27.01
N TRP A 143 8.06 6.61 -26.58
CA TRP A 143 6.96 7.25 -27.30
C TRP A 143 6.70 8.66 -26.73
#